data_d2287a5523f70ece84c678f85bba5792
#
_entry.id   d2287a5523f70ece84c678f85bba5792
#
_cell.length_a   1.000
_cell.length_b   1.000
_cell.length_c   1.000
_cell.angle_alpha   90.00
_cell.angle_beta   90.00
_cell.angle_gamma   90.00
#
_symmetry.space_group_name_H-M   'P 1'
#
loop_
_entity.id
_entity.type
_entity.pdbx_description
1 polymer ?
#
loop_
_entity_poly.entity_id
_entity_poly.type
_entity_poly.pdbx_seq_one_letter_code
_entity_poly.pdbx_strand_id
1 'polypeptide(L)'
;MQVFTGLPISQGLAAGPIVFLGAQEAAARQAGSPQEEQARFAAAQRQAVEALGALYEKAKAELGEKDAEIFSVHQLMAEDEDFTDLVSAAISDGAEASEAVRQAGAQCAAMFSAMDDDYMRERAADV
;
A
#
# COMPACT_ATOMS: atom_id res chain seq x y z
N MET A 1 -14.26 -24.81 28.03
CA MET A 1 -14.31 -24.64 26.54
C MET A 1 -14.61 -23.17 26.27
N GLN A 2 -13.71 -22.47 25.58
CA GLN A 2 -13.94 -21.08 25.19
C GLN A 2 -14.64 -21.08 23.84
N VAL A 3 -15.78 -20.38 23.73
CA VAL A 3 -16.55 -20.27 22.49
C VAL A 3 -16.38 -18.85 21.97
N PHE A 4 -15.96 -18.71 20.72
CA PHE A 4 -15.85 -17.43 20.02
C PHE A 4 -16.94 -17.36 18.97
N THR A 5 -17.60 -16.20 18.86
CA THR A 5 -18.60 -15.92 17.82
C THR A 5 -18.02 -14.95 16.84
N GLY A 6 -18.10 -15.25 15.53
CA GLY A 6 -17.61 -14.42 14.46
C GLY A 6 -18.65 -14.24 13.35
N LEU A 7 -18.42 -13.30 12.45
CA LEU A 7 -19.21 -13.10 11.23
C LEU A 7 -18.67 -14.02 10.12
N PRO A 8 -19.48 -14.91 9.55
CA PRO A 8 -19.06 -15.76 8.43
C PRO A 8 -18.99 -14.91 7.16
N ILE A 9 -17.84 -14.90 6.49
CA ILE A 9 -17.63 -14.25 5.19
C ILE A 9 -17.67 -15.22 4.01
N SER A 10 -17.65 -16.53 4.28
CA SER A 10 -17.84 -17.59 3.27
C SER A 10 -18.52 -18.78 3.90
N GLN A 11 -19.22 -19.58 3.07
CA GLN A 11 -19.82 -20.84 3.51
C GLN A 11 -18.78 -21.96 3.42
N GLY A 12 -18.81 -22.88 4.38
CA GLY A 12 -17.96 -24.07 4.38
C GLY A 12 -17.28 -24.34 5.71
N LEU A 13 -16.50 -25.42 5.73
CA LEU A 13 -15.66 -25.83 6.83
C LEU A 13 -14.23 -25.92 6.32
N ALA A 14 -13.29 -25.31 7.04
CA ALA A 14 -11.87 -25.45 6.78
C ALA A 14 -11.14 -25.89 8.05
N ALA A 15 -10.16 -26.77 7.89
CA ALA A 15 -9.27 -27.18 8.97
C ALA A 15 -7.82 -27.03 8.51
N GLY A 16 -7.00 -26.35 9.29
CA GLY A 16 -5.60 -26.13 8.94
C GLY A 16 -4.90 -25.26 10.00
N PRO A 17 -3.60 -25.00 9.82
CA PRO A 17 -2.88 -24.07 10.68
C PRO A 17 -3.44 -22.66 10.51
N ILE A 18 -3.56 -21.94 11.61
CA ILE A 18 -3.97 -20.52 11.59
C ILE A 18 -2.77 -19.70 11.11
N VAL A 19 -2.98 -18.88 10.09
CA VAL A 19 -2.03 -17.87 9.60
C VAL A 19 -2.61 -16.50 9.92
N PHE A 20 -1.87 -15.68 10.63
CA PHE A 20 -2.24 -14.29 10.86
C PHE A 20 -1.75 -13.45 9.69
N LEU A 21 -2.69 -12.88 8.95
CA LEU A 21 -2.39 -11.84 7.96
C LEU A 21 -2.28 -10.52 8.72
N GLY A 22 -1.08 -10.13 9.05
CA GLY A 22 -0.76 -8.84 9.63
C GLY A 22 0.36 -8.19 8.84
N ALA A 23 0.39 -6.87 8.79
CA ALA A 23 1.56 -6.19 8.32
C ALA A 23 2.75 -6.65 9.19
N GLN A 24 3.73 -7.30 8.59
CA GLN A 24 5.02 -7.46 9.26
C GLN A 24 5.56 -6.04 9.45
N GLU A 25 5.53 -5.56 10.68
CA GLU A 25 6.30 -4.36 11.00
C GLU A 25 7.75 -4.65 10.60
N ALA A 26 8.21 -3.97 9.58
CA ALA A 26 9.61 -4.03 9.22
C ALA A 26 10.41 -3.62 10.47
N ALA A 27 11.35 -4.47 10.89
CA ALA A 27 12.18 -4.17 12.05
C ALA A 27 12.74 -2.75 11.88
N ALA A 28 12.54 -1.91 12.91
CA ALA A 28 13.00 -0.54 12.91
C ALA A 28 14.50 -0.51 12.57
N ARG A 29 14.82 0.03 11.40
CA ARG A 29 16.17 0.19 10.91
C ARG A 29 16.59 1.62 11.16
N GLN A 30 17.86 1.83 11.51
CA GLN A 30 18.41 3.18 11.49
C GLN A 30 18.51 3.67 10.04
N ALA A 31 18.06 4.90 9.79
CA ALA A 31 18.20 5.53 8.50
C ALA A 31 19.68 5.61 8.10
N GLY A 32 19.95 5.34 6.82
CA GLY A 32 21.23 5.60 6.19
C GLY A 32 21.38 7.09 5.85
N SER A 33 22.31 7.41 4.94
CA SER A 33 22.35 8.76 4.38
C SER A 33 21.10 9.04 3.52
N PRO A 34 20.68 10.30 3.37
CA PRO A 34 19.54 10.64 2.52
C PRO A 34 19.66 10.09 1.10
N GLN A 35 20.86 10.05 0.54
CA GLN A 35 21.12 9.49 -0.79
C GLN A 35 20.88 7.98 -0.86
N GLU A 36 21.29 7.25 0.18
CA GLU A 36 21.05 5.80 0.27
C GLU A 36 19.56 5.49 0.42
N GLU A 37 18.86 6.24 1.27
CA GLU A 37 17.42 6.05 1.47
C GLU A 37 16.63 6.44 0.23
N GLN A 38 17.03 7.50 -0.49
CA GLN A 38 16.42 7.89 -1.76
C GLN A 38 16.61 6.80 -2.84
N ALA A 39 17.81 6.23 -2.95
CA ALA A 39 18.08 5.14 -3.88
C ALA A 39 17.28 3.89 -3.54
N ARG A 40 17.11 3.60 -2.26
CA ARG A 40 16.30 2.49 -1.76
C ARG A 40 14.81 2.69 -2.06
N PHE A 41 14.28 3.88 -1.83
CA PHE A 41 12.91 4.24 -2.21
C PHE A 41 12.68 4.05 -3.71
N ALA A 42 13.53 4.64 -4.55
CA ALA A 42 13.40 4.54 -6.00
C ALA A 42 13.49 3.08 -6.51
N ALA A 43 14.29 2.24 -5.88
CA ALA A 43 14.35 0.81 -6.21
C ALA A 43 13.06 0.08 -5.82
N ALA A 44 12.53 0.34 -4.62
CA ALA A 44 11.29 -0.26 -4.14
C ALA A 44 10.08 0.19 -4.96
N GLN A 45 9.99 1.47 -5.32
CA GLN A 45 8.94 2.02 -6.18
C GLN A 45 8.89 1.31 -7.53
N ARG A 46 10.03 1.17 -8.22
CA ARG A 46 10.08 0.42 -9.48
C ARG A 46 9.60 -1.02 -9.34
N GLN A 47 10.05 -1.72 -8.29
CA GLN A 47 9.61 -3.10 -8.03
C GLN A 47 8.10 -3.18 -7.77
N ALA A 48 7.53 -2.23 -7.03
CA ALA A 48 6.10 -2.17 -6.77
C ALA A 48 5.30 -1.94 -8.06
N VAL A 49 5.73 -0.99 -8.90
CA VAL A 49 5.09 -0.69 -10.18
C VAL A 49 5.14 -1.90 -11.13
N GLU A 50 6.29 -2.59 -11.22
CA GLU A 50 6.42 -3.82 -12.01
C GLU A 50 5.51 -4.94 -11.48
N ALA A 51 5.45 -5.13 -10.17
CA ALA A 51 4.59 -6.14 -9.54
C ALA A 51 3.09 -5.84 -9.76
N LEU A 52 2.68 -4.58 -9.65
CA LEU A 52 1.30 -4.15 -9.95
C LEU A 52 0.95 -4.38 -11.42
N GLY A 53 1.87 -4.11 -12.34
CA GLY A 53 1.68 -4.41 -13.77
C GLY A 53 1.49 -5.90 -14.03
N ALA A 54 2.28 -6.76 -13.39
CA ALA A 54 2.11 -8.20 -13.49
C ALA A 54 0.77 -8.68 -12.91
N LEU A 55 0.32 -8.08 -11.79
CA LEU A 55 -0.99 -8.36 -11.20
C LEU A 55 -2.13 -7.89 -12.11
N TYR A 56 -1.99 -6.73 -12.78
CA TYR A 56 -2.95 -6.26 -13.76
C TYR A 56 -3.15 -7.27 -14.89
N GLU A 57 -2.07 -7.72 -15.54
CA GLU A 57 -2.14 -8.68 -16.63
C GLU A 57 -2.76 -10.01 -16.19
N LYS A 58 -2.39 -10.49 -15.01
CA LYS A 58 -2.97 -11.72 -14.43
C LYS A 58 -4.46 -11.55 -14.17
N ALA A 59 -4.86 -10.49 -13.48
CA ALA A 59 -6.26 -10.22 -13.16
C ALA A 59 -7.08 -10.01 -14.42
N LYS A 60 -6.56 -9.31 -15.43
CA LYS A 60 -7.20 -9.12 -16.73
C LYS A 60 -7.49 -10.45 -17.42
N ALA A 61 -6.56 -11.40 -17.37
CA ALA A 61 -6.74 -12.73 -17.97
C ALA A 61 -7.74 -13.60 -17.21
N GLU A 62 -7.82 -13.49 -15.88
CA GLU A 62 -8.63 -14.36 -15.03
C GLU A 62 -10.03 -13.78 -14.73
N LEU A 63 -10.15 -12.47 -14.55
CA LEU A 63 -11.35 -11.78 -14.05
C LEU A 63 -11.94 -10.80 -15.07
N GLY A 64 -11.14 -10.36 -16.04
CA GLY A 64 -11.51 -9.35 -17.03
C GLY A 64 -10.93 -7.96 -16.73
N GLU A 65 -10.97 -7.09 -17.73
CA GLU A 65 -10.31 -5.78 -17.73
C GLU A 65 -10.85 -4.85 -16.62
N LYS A 66 -12.17 -4.86 -16.41
CA LYS A 66 -12.81 -4.00 -15.40
C LYS A 66 -12.34 -4.28 -13.97
N ASP A 67 -12.20 -5.56 -13.62
CA ASP A 67 -11.76 -5.94 -12.27
C ASP A 67 -10.24 -5.79 -12.10
N ALA A 68 -9.48 -5.83 -13.21
CA ALA A 68 -8.05 -5.58 -13.21
C ALA A 68 -7.68 -4.09 -13.05
N GLU A 69 -8.58 -3.17 -13.39
CA GLU A 69 -8.31 -1.73 -13.43
C GLU A 69 -7.78 -1.16 -12.11
N ILE A 70 -8.13 -1.76 -10.97
CA ILE A 70 -7.64 -1.35 -9.66
C ILE A 70 -6.10 -1.39 -9.57
N PHE A 71 -5.45 -2.37 -10.20
CA PHE A 71 -3.99 -2.47 -10.19
C PHE A 71 -3.33 -1.38 -11.03
N SER A 72 -3.98 -0.97 -12.13
CA SER A 72 -3.53 0.17 -12.95
C SER A 72 -3.63 1.50 -12.17
N VAL A 73 -4.71 1.69 -11.43
CA VAL A 73 -4.87 2.86 -10.55
C VAL A 73 -3.78 2.90 -9.47
N HIS A 74 -3.47 1.77 -8.84
CA HIS A 74 -2.40 1.70 -7.85
C HIS A 74 -1.01 1.95 -8.46
N GLN A 75 -0.77 1.55 -9.72
CA GLN A 75 0.47 1.92 -10.42
C GLN A 75 0.60 3.44 -10.56
N LEU A 76 -0.46 4.11 -11.02
CA LEU A 76 -0.49 5.56 -11.16
C LEU A 76 -0.25 6.26 -9.82
N MET A 77 -0.87 5.78 -8.74
CA MET A 77 -0.65 6.32 -7.40
C MET A 77 0.81 6.14 -6.92
N ALA A 78 1.41 5.00 -7.21
CA ALA A 78 2.80 4.73 -6.84
C ALA A 78 3.81 5.58 -7.62
N GLU A 79 3.45 6.07 -8.82
CA GLU A 79 4.26 6.93 -9.69
C GLU A 79 3.90 8.42 -9.59
N ASP A 80 2.91 8.77 -8.74
CA ASP A 80 2.45 10.14 -8.58
C ASP A 80 3.56 11.07 -8.04
N GLU A 81 3.71 12.24 -8.66
CA GLU A 81 4.75 13.20 -8.30
C GLU A 81 4.53 13.76 -6.90
N ASP A 82 3.30 14.09 -6.52
CA ASP A 82 3.00 14.65 -5.20
C ASP A 82 3.34 13.63 -4.10
N PHE A 83 3.01 12.35 -4.31
CA PHE A 83 3.39 11.29 -3.40
C PHE A 83 4.92 11.12 -3.31
N THR A 84 5.60 11.10 -4.45
CA THR A 84 7.06 10.96 -4.54
C THR A 84 7.78 12.13 -3.86
N ASP A 85 7.27 13.35 -4.00
CA ASP A 85 7.81 14.55 -3.37
C ASP A 85 7.65 14.51 -1.84
N LEU A 86 6.50 14.06 -1.33
CA LEU A 86 6.30 13.85 0.11
C LEU A 86 7.29 12.86 0.69
N VAL A 87 7.51 11.73 0.03
CA VAL A 87 8.50 10.73 0.44
C VAL A 87 9.92 11.32 0.43
N SER A 88 10.27 12.02 -0.65
CA SER A 88 11.60 12.64 -0.81
C SER A 88 11.87 13.71 0.24
N ALA A 89 10.86 14.50 0.61
CA ALA A 89 10.95 15.48 1.68
C ALA A 89 11.21 14.81 3.03
N ALA A 90 10.44 13.78 3.38
CA ALA A 90 10.62 13.04 4.63
C ALA A 90 12.02 12.38 4.73
N ILE A 91 12.52 11.80 3.63
CA ILE A 91 13.88 11.25 3.58
C ILE A 91 14.92 12.35 3.79
N SER A 92 14.74 13.52 3.19
CA SER A 92 15.64 14.66 3.35
C SER A 92 15.68 15.17 4.80
N ASP A 93 14.56 15.04 5.51
CA ASP A 93 14.43 15.35 6.94
C ASP A 93 14.99 14.24 7.86
N GLY A 94 15.52 13.17 7.28
CA GLY A 94 16.22 12.10 8.00
C GLY A 94 15.38 10.84 8.26
N ALA A 95 14.20 10.71 7.66
CA ALA A 95 13.42 9.49 7.78
C ALA A 95 14.06 8.33 6.99
N GLU A 96 13.91 7.12 7.51
CA GLU A 96 14.18 5.89 6.76
C GLU A 96 13.13 5.71 5.65
N ALA A 97 13.51 5.13 4.50
CA ALA A 97 12.67 5.08 3.31
C ALA A 97 11.28 4.47 3.54
N SER A 98 11.18 3.38 4.30
CA SER A 98 9.87 2.76 4.58
C SER A 98 9.00 3.62 5.50
N GLU A 99 9.62 4.32 6.45
CA GLU A 99 8.94 5.28 7.32
C GLU A 99 8.47 6.50 6.52
N ALA A 100 9.29 7.01 5.59
CA ALA A 100 8.93 8.10 4.71
C ALA A 100 7.71 7.77 3.83
N VAL A 101 7.69 6.56 3.25
CA VAL A 101 6.53 6.05 2.49
C VAL A 101 5.28 5.99 3.37
N ARG A 102 5.39 5.48 4.60
CA ARG A 102 4.27 5.40 5.53
C ARG A 102 3.72 6.78 5.92
N GLN A 103 4.61 7.76 6.12
CA GLN A 103 4.24 9.15 6.42
C GLN A 103 3.53 9.81 5.23
N ALA A 104 4.05 9.63 4.02
CA ALA A 104 3.44 10.15 2.80
C ALA A 104 2.05 9.55 2.57
N GLY A 105 1.91 8.22 2.69
CA GLY A 105 0.61 7.55 2.60
C GLY A 105 -0.39 8.07 3.61
N ALA A 106 0.02 8.25 4.88
CA ALA A 106 -0.86 8.82 5.90
C ALA A 106 -1.30 10.26 5.59
N GLN A 107 -0.43 11.08 4.99
CA GLN A 107 -0.78 12.43 4.56
C GLN A 107 -1.77 12.41 3.39
N CYS A 108 -1.55 11.56 2.39
CA CYS A 108 -2.48 11.40 1.28
C CYS A 108 -3.86 10.92 1.75
N ALA A 109 -3.90 9.90 2.62
CA ALA A 109 -5.16 9.41 3.20
C ALA A 109 -5.89 10.50 3.99
N ALA A 110 -5.15 11.33 4.74
CA ALA A 110 -5.74 12.46 5.46
C ALA A 110 -6.31 13.53 4.51
N MET A 111 -5.64 13.81 3.39
CA MET A 111 -6.15 14.73 2.37
C MET A 111 -7.45 14.21 1.75
N PHE A 112 -7.52 12.93 1.36
CA PHE A 112 -8.75 12.32 0.85
C PHE A 112 -9.88 12.35 1.87
N SER A 113 -9.57 12.04 3.14
CA SER A 113 -10.56 12.05 4.23
C SER A 113 -11.13 13.45 4.51
N ALA A 114 -10.38 14.51 4.20
CA ALA A 114 -10.79 15.89 4.40
C ALA A 114 -11.59 16.47 3.22
N MET A 115 -11.71 15.76 2.11
CA MET A 115 -12.46 16.21 0.93
C MET A 115 -13.97 16.25 1.22
N ASP A 116 -14.65 17.23 0.65
CA ASP A 116 -16.11 17.39 0.79
C ASP A 116 -16.90 16.55 -0.23
N ASP A 117 -16.37 15.36 -0.54
CA ASP A 117 -16.91 14.40 -1.49
C ASP A 117 -16.90 13.00 -0.85
N ASP A 118 -18.07 12.38 -0.72
CA ASP A 118 -18.24 11.07 -0.07
C ASP A 118 -17.42 9.98 -0.77
N TYR A 119 -17.39 9.98 -2.09
CA TYR A 119 -16.64 9.01 -2.87
C TYR A 119 -15.14 9.11 -2.61
N MET A 120 -14.60 10.33 -2.58
CA MET A 120 -13.18 10.55 -2.29
C MET A 120 -12.82 10.18 -0.85
N ARG A 121 -13.71 10.46 0.12
CA ARG A 121 -13.50 10.03 1.52
C ARG A 121 -13.43 8.51 1.68
N GLU A 122 -14.26 7.77 0.95
CA GLU A 122 -14.20 6.30 0.97
C GLU A 122 -12.88 5.77 0.41
N ARG A 123 -12.27 6.48 -0.54
CA ARG A 123 -10.97 6.13 -1.13
C ARG A 123 -9.77 6.35 -0.20
N ALA A 124 -9.92 7.10 0.89
CA ALA A 124 -8.86 7.28 1.87
C ALA A 124 -8.35 5.95 2.49
N ALA A 125 -9.18 4.91 2.48
CA ALA A 125 -8.81 3.59 2.96
C ALA A 125 -8.00 2.77 1.94
N ASP A 126 -7.97 3.19 0.68
CA ASP A 126 -7.27 2.52 -0.41
C ASP A 126 -5.81 3.02 -0.58
N VAL A 127 -5.45 4.12 0.11
CA VAL A 127 -4.11 4.71 0.17
C VAL A 127 -3.30 4.08 1.30
#